data_dc94ed8c4d9802ffa0db8c8ab54fe3d1
#
_entry.id   dc94ed8c4d9802ffa0db8c8ab54fe3d1
#
_cell.length_a   1.000
_cell.length_b   1.000
_cell.length_c   1.000
_cell.angle_alpha   90.00
_cell.angle_beta   90.00
_cell.angle_gamma   90.00
#
_symmetry.space_group_name_H-M   'P 1'
#
loop_
_entity.id
_entity.type
_entity.pdbx_description
1 polymer ?
#
loop_
_entity_poly.entity_id
_entity_poly.type
_entity_poly.pdbx_seq_one_letter_code
_entity_poly.pdbx_strand_id
1 'polypeptide(L)'
;MERVELNNNKSRNTQCSLDGDPKIGWLCNKNGLLLKTYAWIVKNSIGNILLIHGFKAHARLVFMRINLKMPNDDGDVVVDNNNYYIYKDSWIEKFNQNGYSVYTLDLQGHGESQGWKNGKGDINCFDDIVDDVIQYMNHIQNNTSNDNQKDDKYHNTVTNKKKKLPMYIIGHSMGGNIALRILQLLGEEKEYRIKTQSSNNYKNYNTMLNNSTNINGNANGVVKDMINGKYNMNNANFFTNSNGYGPDNSYASISTTTNAIASDKDERSYNYLDKLNIKCCISLSGMMRLKTTWNAGNTSFKYLYLPIMNLLSLAAPETRISSSSYKKSDYVANIYKHDKLRTDNGTKFKCLYELIKATITLNCNINYMPKDIPLLFVHSIDDTVCCYNGSVLFYDKVNVNKKELHIVDGMNHAITLEPGNENILKKIIDWICNLRTNDEDE
;
A
#
# COMPACT_ATOMS: atom_id res chain seq x y z
N MET A 1 4.43 10.79 26.96
CA MET A 1 3.68 9.52 26.77
C MET A 1 4.65 8.37 26.82
N GLU A 2 4.60 7.62 27.91
CA GLU A 2 5.55 6.55 28.21
C GLU A 2 5.43 5.39 27.23
N ARG A 3 6.60 4.95 26.73
CA ARG A 3 6.76 3.70 25.98
C ARG A 3 6.62 2.53 26.95
N VAL A 4 5.59 1.73 26.79
CA VAL A 4 5.53 0.42 27.44
C VAL A 4 6.39 -0.55 26.60
N GLU A 5 7.64 -0.68 26.98
CA GLU A 5 8.49 -1.80 26.53
C GLU A 5 8.15 -3.04 27.36
N LEU A 6 7.42 -3.97 26.76
CA LEU A 6 7.26 -5.30 27.32
C LEU A 6 8.55 -6.11 27.11
N ASN A 7 9.42 -6.09 28.11
CA ASN A 7 10.59 -6.96 28.20
C ASN A 7 10.15 -8.42 28.37
N ASN A 8 10.12 -9.18 27.27
CA ASN A 8 10.05 -10.64 27.32
C ASN A 8 11.44 -11.24 27.17
N ASN A 9 12.25 -11.11 28.22
CA ASN A 9 13.46 -11.93 28.39
C ASN A 9 13.06 -13.34 28.90
N LYS A 10 12.57 -14.20 28.01
CA LYS A 10 12.61 -15.65 28.23
C LYS A 10 13.87 -16.18 27.54
N SER A 11 14.74 -16.79 28.31
CA SER A 11 15.90 -17.57 27.90
C SER A 11 15.55 -18.46 26.68
N ARG A 12 16.07 -18.08 25.51
CA ARG A 12 15.90 -18.84 24.27
C ARG A 12 16.96 -19.93 24.23
N ASN A 13 16.54 -21.18 24.31
CA ASN A 13 17.35 -22.31 23.88
C ASN A 13 17.72 -22.11 22.40
N THR A 14 18.95 -22.43 22.03
CA THR A 14 19.62 -22.23 20.72
C THR A 14 19.04 -23.05 19.56
N GLN A 15 17.75 -23.43 19.60
CA GLN A 15 17.06 -24.03 18.49
C GLN A 15 16.47 -22.90 17.64
N CYS A 16 17.01 -22.72 16.44
CA CYS A 16 16.49 -21.73 15.46
C CYS A 16 14.98 -21.93 15.34
N SER A 17 14.21 -20.88 15.59
CA SER A 17 12.76 -20.91 15.52
C SER A 17 12.33 -21.17 14.07
N LEU A 18 11.34 -22.04 13.87
CA LEU A 18 10.86 -22.42 12.54
C LEU A 18 10.25 -21.23 11.77
N ASP A 19 9.90 -20.15 12.46
CA ASP A 19 9.38 -18.90 11.87
C ASP A 19 10.48 -17.91 11.42
N GLY A 20 11.77 -18.27 11.58
CA GLY A 20 12.91 -17.45 11.19
C GLY A 20 13.19 -16.29 12.13
N ASP A 21 12.71 -16.33 13.37
CA ASP A 21 12.95 -15.35 14.44
C ASP A 21 12.69 -13.89 14.03
N PRO A 22 11.49 -13.55 13.53
CA PRO A 22 11.19 -12.18 13.17
C PRO A 22 11.24 -11.25 14.39
N LYS A 23 11.70 -10.02 14.18
CA LYS A 23 11.44 -8.94 15.13
C LYS A 23 9.96 -8.61 15.08
N ILE A 24 9.23 -8.95 16.15
CA ILE A 24 7.80 -8.73 16.27
C ILE A 24 7.56 -7.40 16.99
N GLY A 25 6.63 -6.59 16.48
CA GLY A 25 6.27 -5.32 17.08
C GLY A 25 4.79 -5.00 16.96
N TRP A 26 4.41 -3.85 17.49
CA TRP A 26 3.08 -3.29 17.41
C TRP A 26 3.15 -1.85 16.92
N LEU A 27 2.36 -1.52 15.92
CA LEU A 27 2.16 -0.17 15.42
C LEU A 27 0.80 0.34 15.91
N CYS A 28 0.80 1.42 16.69
CA CYS A 28 -0.46 2.10 17.02
C CYS A 28 -0.82 3.03 15.87
N ASN A 29 -1.96 2.79 15.21
CA ASN A 29 -2.40 3.61 14.11
C ASN A 29 -3.11 4.90 14.58
N LYS A 30 -3.50 5.78 13.64
CA LYS A 30 -4.18 7.05 13.94
C LYS A 30 -5.49 6.88 14.70
N ASN A 31 -6.13 5.72 14.58
CA ASN A 31 -7.40 5.37 15.23
C ASN A 31 -7.21 4.65 16.59
N GLY A 32 -5.95 4.54 17.07
CA GLY A 32 -5.61 3.88 18.33
C GLY A 32 -5.59 2.36 18.27
N LEU A 33 -5.71 1.75 17.07
CA LEU A 33 -5.65 0.30 16.90
C LEU A 33 -4.20 -0.18 16.89
N LEU A 34 -3.93 -1.30 17.55
CA LEU A 34 -2.63 -1.96 17.55
C LEU A 34 -2.55 -2.94 16.38
N LEU A 35 -1.61 -2.69 15.48
CA LEU A 35 -1.35 -3.50 14.31
C LEU A 35 -0.08 -4.32 14.55
N LYS A 36 -0.18 -5.63 14.34
CA LYS A 36 0.94 -6.56 14.47
C LYS A 36 1.91 -6.40 13.32
N THR A 37 3.19 -6.23 13.62
CA THR A 37 4.25 -6.06 12.62
C THR A 37 5.32 -7.12 12.76
N TYR A 38 5.92 -7.49 11.64
CA TYR A 38 6.98 -8.50 11.55
C TYR A 38 8.12 -7.96 10.70
N ALA A 39 9.37 -8.22 11.12
CA ALA A 39 10.55 -7.85 10.36
C ALA A 39 11.61 -8.97 10.43
N TRP A 40 12.00 -9.51 9.28
CA TRP A 40 13.13 -10.41 9.11
C TRP A 40 14.29 -9.58 8.56
N ILE A 41 15.19 -9.18 9.45
CA ILE A 41 16.25 -8.20 9.15
C ILE A 41 17.52 -8.92 8.78
N VAL A 42 18.11 -8.56 7.65
CA VAL A 42 19.39 -9.06 7.16
C VAL A 42 20.49 -8.06 7.52
N LYS A 43 21.63 -8.57 8.01
CA LYS A 43 22.81 -7.73 8.24
C LYS A 43 23.32 -7.20 6.90
N ASN A 44 23.64 -5.91 6.85
CA ASN A 44 24.07 -5.22 5.61
C ASN A 44 23.03 -5.32 4.47
N SER A 45 21.78 -5.12 4.82
CA SER A 45 20.68 -5.16 3.83
C SER A 45 20.91 -4.18 2.69
N ILE A 46 20.69 -4.64 1.46
CA ILE A 46 20.77 -3.83 0.23
C ILE A 46 19.47 -3.09 -0.09
N GLY A 47 18.39 -3.40 0.64
CA GLY A 47 17.07 -2.77 0.49
C GLY A 47 16.02 -3.41 1.37
N ASN A 48 14.88 -2.77 1.46
CA ASN A 48 13.73 -3.18 2.26
C ASN A 48 12.61 -3.65 1.34
N ILE A 49 12.09 -4.86 1.56
CA ILE A 49 10.87 -5.36 0.92
C ILE A 49 9.71 -5.21 1.88
N LEU A 50 8.67 -4.49 1.47
CA LEU A 50 7.40 -4.43 2.18
C LEU A 50 6.39 -5.35 1.51
N LEU A 51 5.90 -6.34 2.26
CA LEU A 51 4.88 -7.30 1.82
C LEU A 51 3.51 -6.91 2.40
N ILE A 52 2.48 -6.82 1.53
CA ILE A 52 1.13 -6.44 1.91
C ILE A 52 0.16 -7.55 1.51
N HIS A 53 -0.50 -8.16 2.50
CA HIS A 53 -1.42 -9.28 2.28
C HIS A 53 -2.80 -8.84 1.76
N GLY A 54 -3.61 -9.82 1.34
CA GLY A 54 -4.97 -9.62 0.83
C GLY A 54 -6.06 -9.64 1.91
N PHE A 55 -7.30 -9.43 1.44
CA PHE A 55 -8.50 -9.46 2.27
C PHE A 55 -8.73 -10.85 2.89
N LYS A 56 -9.14 -10.90 4.15
CA LYS A 56 -9.36 -12.13 4.95
C LYS A 56 -8.15 -13.07 5.05
N ALA A 57 -6.97 -12.56 4.76
CA ALA A 57 -5.69 -13.25 4.95
C ALA A 57 -4.87 -12.52 6.02
N HIS A 58 -3.63 -12.88 6.20
CA HIS A 58 -2.67 -12.19 7.05
C HIS A 58 -1.24 -12.44 6.53
N ALA A 59 -0.28 -11.71 7.05
CA ALA A 59 1.08 -11.67 6.53
C ALA A 59 1.74 -13.06 6.43
N ARG A 60 1.72 -13.82 7.50
CA ARG A 60 2.35 -15.14 7.55
C ARG A 60 1.67 -16.17 6.64
N LEU A 61 0.33 -16.11 6.52
CA LEU A 61 -0.41 -16.99 5.62
C LEU A 61 0.02 -16.81 4.16
N VAL A 62 0.16 -15.55 3.72
CA VAL A 62 0.40 -15.23 2.32
C VAL A 62 1.85 -15.45 1.90
N PHE A 63 2.82 -15.20 2.80
CA PHE A 63 4.24 -15.10 2.42
C PHE A 63 5.17 -16.11 3.08
N MET A 64 4.68 -16.92 4.03
CA MET A 64 5.45 -18.03 4.59
C MET A 64 5.06 -19.36 3.96
N ARG A 65 5.92 -20.36 4.09
CA ARG A 65 5.57 -21.72 3.72
C ARG A 65 4.66 -22.33 4.77
N ILE A 66 3.62 -23.03 4.34
CA ILE A 66 2.66 -23.65 5.25
C ILE A 66 3.08 -25.09 5.55
N ASN A 67 3.09 -25.45 6.83
CA ASN A 67 3.43 -26.80 7.29
C ASN A 67 2.20 -27.72 7.24
N LEU A 68 1.81 -28.04 6.01
CA LEU A 68 0.69 -28.91 5.69
C LEU A 68 1.16 -29.92 4.64
N LYS A 69 0.90 -31.20 4.90
CA LYS A 69 1.15 -32.28 3.93
C LYS A 69 -0.18 -32.83 3.47
N MET A 70 -0.37 -32.85 2.17
CA MET A 70 -1.53 -33.52 1.55
C MET A 70 -1.34 -35.03 1.64
N PRO A 71 -2.44 -35.79 1.84
CA PRO A 71 -2.36 -37.25 1.92
C PRO A 71 -1.92 -37.87 0.58
N ASN A 72 -1.18 -38.96 0.70
CA ASN A 72 -0.99 -39.88 -0.42
C ASN A 72 -2.11 -40.90 -0.36
N ASP A 73 -2.88 -40.96 -1.43
CA ASP A 73 -3.94 -41.93 -1.78
C ASP A 73 -5.00 -42.30 -0.74
N ASP A 74 -5.09 -42.23 0.46
CA ASP A 74 -6.21 -42.49 1.37
C ASP A 74 -5.98 -42.01 2.83
N GLY A 75 -5.03 -41.13 3.02
CA GLY A 75 -4.68 -40.64 4.33
C GLY A 75 -5.30 -39.29 4.69
N ASP A 76 -5.29 -38.96 5.96
CA ASP A 76 -5.69 -37.62 6.44
C ASP A 76 -4.63 -36.56 6.14
N VAL A 77 -5.09 -35.32 5.95
CA VAL A 77 -4.21 -34.14 5.83
C VAL A 77 -3.43 -33.98 7.14
N VAL A 78 -2.11 -34.00 7.07
CA VAL A 78 -1.24 -33.82 8.25
C VAL A 78 -0.90 -32.35 8.42
N VAL A 79 -1.27 -31.79 9.56
CA VAL A 79 -1.05 -30.39 9.90
C VAL A 79 -0.31 -30.27 11.24
N ASP A 80 0.81 -29.55 11.25
CA ASP A 80 1.46 -29.13 12.49
C ASP A 80 0.93 -27.77 12.94
N ASN A 81 -0.08 -27.79 13.80
CA ASN A 81 -0.73 -26.56 14.30
C ASN A 81 0.17 -25.70 15.20
N ASN A 82 1.24 -26.25 15.76
CA ASN A 82 2.16 -25.50 16.62
C ASN A 82 3.23 -24.77 15.80
N ASN A 83 3.57 -25.33 14.62
CA ASN A 83 4.56 -24.80 13.71
C ASN A 83 3.94 -24.64 12.30
N TYR A 84 2.83 -23.92 12.23
CA TYR A 84 2.05 -23.84 10.99
C TYR A 84 2.75 -23.02 9.92
N TYR A 85 3.45 -21.94 10.30
CA TYR A 85 4.16 -21.05 9.40
C TYR A 85 5.66 -21.32 9.46
N ILE A 86 6.26 -21.67 8.33
CA ILE A 86 7.67 -22.03 8.20
C ILE A 86 8.41 -20.97 7.39
N TYR A 87 9.49 -20.46 7.96
CA TYR A 87 10.38 -19.51 7.27
C TYR A 87 11.16 -20.17 6.14
N LYS A 88 11.71 -21.40 6.39
CA LYS A 88 12.49 -22.12 5.39
C LYS A 88 11.69 -22.39 4.13
N ASP A 89 12.27 -22.06 2.97
CA ASP A 89 11.67 -22.17 1.64
C ASP A 89 10.42 -21.28 1.43
N SER A 90 10.28 -20.23 2.25
CA SER A 90 9.24 -19.20 2.08
C SER A 90 9.68 -18.06 1.17
N TRP A 91 8.74 -17.23 0.74
CA TRP A 91 9.03 -15.99 0.03
C TRP A 91 9.94 -15.07 0.85
N ILE A 92 9.73 -15.01 2.15
CA ILE A 92 10.49 -14.19 3.09
C ILE A 92 11.96 -14.63 3.12
N GLU A 93 12.21 -15.95 3.27
CA GLU A 93 13.58 -16.47 3.25
C GLU A 93 14.28 -16.16 1.93
N LYS A 94 13.60 -16.35 0.80
CA LYS A 94 14.21 -16.10 -0.53
C LYS A 94 14.60 -14.64 -0.70
N PHE A 95 13.80 -13.69 -0.24
CA PHE A 95 14.20 -12.28 -0.24
C PHE A 95 15.39 -12.03 0.69
N ASN A 96 15.41 -12.61 1.89
CA ASN A 96 16.54 -12.49 2.82
C ASN A 96 17.82 -13.08 2.21
N GLN A 97 17.76 -14.24 1.55
CA GLN A 97 18.89 -14.86 0.84
C GLN A 97 19.46 -13.99 -0.29
N ASN A 98 18.61 -13.12 -0.88
CA ASN A 98 19.01 -12.13 -1.88
C ASN A 98 19.41 -10.78 -1.27
N GLY A 99 19.63 -10.70 0.05
CA GLY A 99 20.17 -9.53 0.74
C GLY A 99 19.14 -8.46 1.11
N TYR A 100 17.84 -8.72 1.00
CA TYR A 100 16.79 -7.78 1.38
C TYR A 100 16.27 -8.06 2.78
N SER A 101 16.09 -7.02 3.59
CA SER A 101 15.28 -7.11 4.81
C SER A 101 13.80 -7.08 4.45
N VAL A 102 13.02 -7.97 5.07
CA VAL A 102 11.59 -8.12 4.77
C VAL A 102 10.75 -7.61 5.91
N TYR A 103 9.78 -6.79 5.59
CA TYR A 103 8.84 -6.19 6.51
C TYR A 103 7.41 -6.50 6.08
N THR A 104 6.55 -6.76 7.04
CA THR A 104 5.12 -6.94 6.80
C THR A 104 4.32 -6.62 8.05
N LEU A 105 3.03 -6.38 7.88
CA LEU A 105 2.09 -6.19 8.99
C LEU A 105 0.82 -6.98 8.72
N ASP A 106 0.14 -7.37 9.76
CA ASP A 106 -1.25 -7.77 9.65
C ASP A 106 -2.09 -6.48 9.57
N LEU A 107 -2.84 -6.30 8.49
CA LEU A 107 -3.71 -5.14 8.29
C LEU A 107 -4.80 -5.08 9.36
N GLN A 108 -5.35 -3.90 9.64
CA GLN A 108 -6.38 -3.78 10.67
C GLN A 108 -7.54 -4.77 10.43
N GLY A 109 -7.98 -5.44 11.49
CA GLY A 109 -9.01 -6.48 11.43
C GLY A 109 -8.56 -7.83 10.88
N HIS A 110 -7.28 -8.00 10.55
CA HIS A 110 -6.72 -9.23 9.99
C HIS A 110 -5.64 -9.83 10.89
N GLY A 111 -5.44 -11.13 10.80
CA GLY A 111 -4.40 -11.83 11.55
C GLY A 111 -4.49 -11.57 13.06
N GLU A 112 -3.39 -11.12 13.64
CA GLU A 112 -3.29 -10.76 15.06
C GLU A 112 -3.55 -9.28 15.34
N SER A 113 -3.74 -8.44 14.30
CA SER A 113 -4.05 -7.02 14.45
C SER A 113 -5.45 -6.77 14.99
N GLN A 114 -5.61 -5.67 15.71
CA GLN A 114 -6.91 -5.20 16.14
C GLN A 114 -7.73 -4.70 14.96
N GLY A 115 -9.04 -4.87 15.03
CA GLY A 115 -9.99 -4.37 14.04
C GLY A 115 -10.93 -3.34 14.64
N TRP A 116 -11.58 -2.58 13.79
CA TRP A 116 -12.60 -1.63 14.20
C TRP A 116 -13.69 -2.34 15.00
N LYS A 117 -14.02 -1.84 16.19
CA LYS A 117 -14.98 -2.46 17.14
C LYS A 117 -14.69 -3.95 17.39
N ASN A 118 -13.41 -4.33 17.43
CA ASN A 118 -12.95 -5.72 17.58
C ASN A 118 -13.45 -6.68 16.47
N GLY A 119 -13.89 -6.14 15.33
CA GLY A 119 -14.31 -6.94 14.18
C GLY A 119 -13.12 -7.61 13.50
N LYS A 120 -13.24 -8.92 13.23
CA LYS A 120 -12.27 -9.69 12.45
C LYS A 120 -12.73 -9.79 10.99
N GLY A 121 -11.82 -9.48 10.04
CA GLY A 121 -12.09 -9.48 8.60
C GLY A 121 -13.05 -8.39 8.15
N ASP A 122 -13.20 -7.32 8.93
CA ASP A 122 -14.08 -6.20 8.61
C ASP A 122 -13.25 -4.97 8.22
N ILE A 123 -13.73 -4.22 7.23
CA ILE A 123 -13.17 -2.96 6.76
C ILE A 123 -14.21 -1.87 7.04
N ASN A 124 -13.84 -0.87 7.84
CA ASN A 124 -14.68 0.29 8.08
C ASN A 124 -14.45 1.38 7.03
N CYS A 125 -13.20 1.67 6.73
CA CYS A 125 -12.76 2.60 5.70
C CYS A 125 -11.51 2.05 5.03
N PHE A 126 -11.51 1.98 3.71
CA PHE A 126 -10.36 1.44 2.97
C PHE A 126 -9.14 2.37 3.04
N ASP A 127 -9.37 3.69 3.02
CA ASP A 127 -8.30 4.67 3.08
C ASP A 127 -7.56 4.64 4.42
N ASP A 128 -8.23 4.26 5.53
CA ASP A 128 -7.56 4.06 6.83
C ASP A 128 -6.52 2.94 6.76
N ILE A 129 -6.80 1.86 6.01
CA ILE A 129 -5.84 0.76 5.81
C ILE A 129 -4.65 1.22 4.98
N VAL A 130 -4.88 2.06 3.97
CA VAL A 130 -3.81 2.65 3.15
C VAL A 130 -2.91 3.54 4.01
N ASP A 131 -3.50 4.39 4.87
CA ASP A 131 -2.76 5.25 5.79
C ASP A 131 -1.94 4.46 6.81
N ASP A 132 -2.47 3.35 7.33
CA ASP A 132 -1.76 2.44 8.23
C ASP A 132 -0.47 1.91 7.59
N VAL A 133 -0.55 1.52 6.31
CA VAL A 133 0.63 1.03 5.57
C VAL A 133 1.63 2.16 5.34
N ILE A 134 1.19 3.37 4.97
CA ILE A 134 2.07 4.54 4.84
C ILE A 134 2.76 4.86 6.17
N GLN A 135 2.03 4.79 7.28
CA GLN A 135 2.59 4.98 8.62
C GLN A 135 3.68 3.94 8.92
N TYR A 136 3.44 2.67 8.56
CA TYR A 136 4.43 1.61 8.75
C TYR A 136 5.65 1.80 7.85
N MET A 137 5.50 2.22 6.60
CA MET A 137 6.61 2.55 5.69
C MET A 137 7.51 3.64 6.29
N ASN A 138 6.92 4.70 6.85
CA ASN A 138 7.66 5.74 7.55
C ASN A 138 8.42 5.19 8.77
N HIS A 139 7.79 4.31 9.54
CA HIS A 139 8.43 3.65 10.69
C HIS A 139 9.65 2.81 10.27
N ILE A 140 9.53 2.03 9.19
CA ILE A 140 10.64 1.24 8.62
C ILE A 140 11.80 2.16 8.25
N GLN A 141 11.55 3.21 7.47
CA GLN A 141 12.60 4.10 6.97
C GLN A 141 13.28 4.91 8.08
N ASN A 142 12.56 5.25 9.14
CA ASN A 142 13.13 5.97 10.27
C ASN A 142 14.01 5.05 11.14
N ASN A 143 13.61 3.79 11.34
CA ASN A 143 14.36 2.84 12.18
C ASN A 143 15.62 2.32 11.48
N THR A 144 15.58 2.04 10.18
CA THR A 144 16.76 1.61 9.42
C THR A 144 17.85 2.69 9.33
N SER A 145 17.47 3.96 9.49
CA SER A 145 18.41 5.07 9.56
C SER A 145 19.17 5.13 10.90
N ASN A 146 18.59 4.61 11.99
CA ASN A 146 19.14 4.70 13.35
C ASN A 146 20.04 3.51 13.73
N ASP A 147 19.77 2.30 13.24
CA ASP A 147 20.54 1.09 13.62
C ASP A 147 22.00 1.12 13.13
N ASN A 148 22.29 1.88 12.08
CA ASN A 148 23.66 2.09 11.59
C ASN A 148 24.48 3.11 12.41
N GLN A 149 23.91 3.75 13.45
CA GLN A 149 24.64 4.72 14.30
C GLN A 149 25.39 4.09 15.48
N LYS A 150 25.16 2.82 15.79
CA LYS A 150 25.73 2.19 16.99
C LYS A 150 27.17 1.69 16.84
N ASP A 151 27.69 1.52 15.63
CA ASP A 151 29.01 0.96 15.38
C ASP A 151 30.15 1.99 15.16
N ASP A 152 29.82 3.29 14.95
CA ASP A 152 30.86 4.33 14.70
C ASP A 152 31.03 5.27 15.88
N LYS A 153 31.71 4.82 16.95
CA LYS A 153 32.10 5.66 18.09
C LYS A 153 33.36 6.52 17.84
N TYR A 154 33.98 6.42 16.67
CA TYR A 154 35.21 7.19 16.34
C TYR A 154 35.11 7.69 14.89
N HIS A 155 34.47 8.82 14.67
CA HIS A 155 34.90 9.82 13.69
C HIS A 155 33.96 11.04 13.74
N ASN A 156 34.51 12.13 14.32
CA ASN A 156 33.97 13.47 14.09
C ASN A 156 34.22 13.81 12.63
N THR A 157 33.17 14.07 11.87
CA THR A 157 33.09 15.13 10.85
C THR A 157 31.86 15.00 9.98
N VAL A 158 31.19 16.14 9.74
CA VAL A 158 30.25 16.47 8.68
C VAL A 158 28.98 15.61 8.63
N THR A 159 27.84 16.25 8.82
CA THR A 159 26.46 15.75 8.69
C THR A 159 26.18 15.14 7.32
N ASN A 160 26.69 13.95 7.05
CA ASN A 160 26.25 13.13 5.94
C ASN A 160 24.84 12.61 6.27
N LYS A 161 23.80 13.21 5.68
CA LYS A 161 22.44 12.62 5.68
C LYS A 161 22.56 11.19 5.14
N LYS A 162 22.49 10.20 6.03
CA LYS A 162 22.58 8.78 5.65
C LYS A 162 21.53 8.49 4.59
N LYS A 163 21.94 7.94 3.46
CA LYS A 163 21.07 7.54 2.35
C LYS A 163 20.14 6.43 2.85
N LYS A 164 18.83 6.66 2.77
CA LYS A 164 17.82 5.65 3.13
C LYS A 164 17.91 4.46 2.19
N LEU A 165 17.72 3.24 2.73
CA LEU A 165 17.67 2.04 1.91
C LEU A 165 16.50 2.09 0.92
N PRO A 166 16.68 1.57 -0.30
CA PRO A 166 15.59 1.45 -1.27
C PRO A 166 14.46 0.58 -0.71
N MET A 167 13.21 0.95 -0.99
CA MET A 167 12.02 0.22 -0.60
C MET A 167 11.30 -0.32 -1.83
N TYR A 168 10.97 -1.61 -1.81
CA TYR A 168 10.24 -2.34 -2.83
C TYR A 168 8.92 -2.80 -2.24
N ILE A 169 7.80 -2.45 -2.86
CA ILE A 169 6.46 -2.74 -2.32
C ILE A 169 5.85 -3.88 -3.12
N ILE A 170 5.42 -4.94 -2.43
CA ILE A 170 4.79 -6.11 -3.04
C ILE A 170 3.44 -6.36 -2.36
N GLY A 171 2.34 -6.26 -3.11
CA GLY A 171 1.01 -6.45 -2.57
C GLY A 171 0.24 -7.59 -3.26
N HIS A 172 -0.39 -8.44 -2.47
CA HIS A 172 -1.26 -9.51 -2.97
C HIS A 172 -2.74 -9.12 -2.85
N SER A 173 -3.53 -9.31 -3.91
CA SER A 173 -4.98 -9.10 -3.90
C SER A 173 -5.36 -7.67 -3.48
N MET A 174 -6.09 -7.49 -2.39
CA MET A 174 -6.35 -6.19 -1.76
C MET A 174 -5.05 -5.42 -1.47
N GLY A 175 -3.99 -6.12 -1.04
CA GLY A 175 -2.66 -5.52 -0.83
C GLY A 175 -2.06 -4.92 -2.11
N GLY A 176 -2.34 -5.50 -3.28
CA GLY A 176 -1.95 -4.95 -4.58
C GLY A 176 -2.67 -3.64 -4.89
N ASN A 177 -3.96 -3.52 -4.54
CA ASN A 177 -4.70 -2.26 -4.63
C ASN A 177 -4.11 -1.21 -3.68
N ILE A 178 -3.86 -1.59 -2.41
CA ILE A 178 -3.26 -0.71 -1.39
C ILE A 178 -1.90 -0.17 -1.88
N ALA A 179 -1.03 -1.05 -2.40
CA ALA A 179 0.29 -0.67 -2.89
C ALA A 179 0.22 0.38 -4.02
N LEU A 180 -0.65 0.17 -5.00
CA LEU A 180 -0.86 1.12 -6.09
C LEU A 180 -1.53 2.42 -5.62
N ARG A 181 -2.49 2.32 -4.67
CA ARG A 181 -3.15 3.51 -4.10
C ARG A 181 -2.18 4.39 -3.31
N ILE A 182 -1.23 3.79 -2.58
CA ILE A 182 -0.15 4.52 -1.93
C ILE A 182 0.62 5.37 -2.96
N LEU A 183 1.02 4.79 -4.09
CA LEU A 183 1.74 5.54 -5.13
C LEU A 183 0.90 6.71 -5.67
N GLN A 184 -0.40 6.51 -5.89
CA GLN A 184 -1.30 7.58 -6.34
C GLN A 184 -1.37 8.73 -5.34
N LEU A 185 -1.54 8.43 -4.04
CA LEU A 185 -1.60 9.45 -2.99
C LEU A 185 -0.31 10.26 -2.90
N LEU A 186 0.84 9.57 -2.99
CA LEU A 186 2.14 10.23 -2.98
C LEU A 186 2.38 11.08 -4.25
N GLY A 187 1.89 10.62 -5.41
CA GLY A 187 1.92 11.37 -6.66
C GLY A 187 1.01 12.60 -6.62
N GLU A 188 -0.21 12.46 -6.10
CA GLU A 188 -1.16 13.55 -5.90
C GLU A 188 -0.59 14.62 -4.98
N GLU A 189 0.02 14.22 -3.87
CA GLU A 189 0.69 15.13 -2.94
C GLU A 189 1.85 15.89 -3.61
N LYS A 190 2.67 15.20 -4.41
CA LYS A 190 3.77 15.82 -5.17
C LYS A 190 3.25 16.88 -6.14
N GLU A 191 2.19 16.58 -6.91
CA GLU A 191 1.58 17.54 -7.83
C GLU A 191 0.99 18.77 -7.10
N TYR A 192 0.30 18.55 -5.99
CA TYR A 192 -0.27 19.63 -5.19
C TYR A 192 0.81 20.61 -4.72
N ARG A 193 1.95 20.11 -4.26
CA ARG A 193 3.08 20.94 -3.81
C ARG A 193 3.69 21.77 -4.93
N ILE A 194 3.91 21.17 -6.08
CA ILE A 194 4.45 21.88 -7.26
C ILE A 194 3.54 23.04 -7.63
N LYS A 195 2.22 22.81 -7.66
CA LYS A 195 1.22 23.86 -7.96
C LYS A 195 1.24 24.97 -6.90
N THR A 196 1.36 24.62 -5.61
CA THR A 196 1.37 25.61 -4.52
C THR A 196 2.65 26.42 -4.50
N GLN A 197 3.82 25.83 -4.73
CA GLN A 197 5.09 26.53 -4.83
C GLN A 197 5.12 27.48 -6.03
N SER A 198 4.62 27.05 -7.18
CA SER A 198 4.49 27.88 -8.37
C SER A 198 3.61 29.10 -8.11
N SER A 199 2.46 28.92 -7.42
CA SER A 199 1.55 30.01 -7.07
C SER A 199 2.17 31.00 -6.09
N ASN A 200 2.96 30.54 -5.12
CA ASN A 200 3.66 31.39 -4.16
C ASN A 200 4.82 32.15 -4.81
N ASN A 201 5.54 31.53 -5.72
CA ASN A 201 6.58 32.23 -6.50
C ASN A 201 5.99 33.33 -7.38
N TYR A 202 4.83 33.10 -8.00
CA TYR A 202 4.12 34.13 -8.76
C TYR A 202 3.65 35.30 -7.88
N LYS A 203 3.13 35.04 -6.68
CA LYS A 203 2.75 36.07 -5.72
C LYS A 203 3.96 36.89 -5.26
N ASN A 204 5.06 36.23 -4.91
CA ASN A 204 6.30 36.89 -4.51
C ASN A 204 6.91 37.74 -5.63
N TYR A 205 6.88 37.23 -6.89
CA TYR A 205 7.34 37.97 -8.05
C TYR A 205 6.50 39.24 -8.29
N ASN A 206 5.18 39.15 -8.23
CA ASN A 206 4.28 40.29 -8.34
C ASN A 206 4.44 41.30 -7.20
N THR A 207 4.72 40.83 -5.97
CA THR A 207 5.01 41.70 -4.82
C THR A 207 6.35 42.40 -4.98
N MET A 208 7.37 41.74 -5.50
CA MET A 208 8.66 42.38 -5.85
C MET A 208 8.53 43.40 -7.00
N LEU A 209 7.74 43.08 -8.03
CA LEU A 209 7.47 44.06 -9.12
C LEU A 209 6.72 45.27 -8.60
N ASN A 210 5.71 45.11 -7.77
CA ASN A 210 4.94 46.25 -7.21
C ASN A 210 5.78 47.07 -6.22
N ASN A 211 6.74 46.49 -5.53
CA ASN A 211 7.67 47.20 -4.65
C ASN A 211 8.79 47.90 -5.44
N SER A 212 9.18 47.39 -6.62
CA SER A 212 10.15 48.04 -7.49
C SER A 212 9.57 49.20 -8.35
N THR A 213 8.27 49.22 -8.55
CA THR A 213 7.58 50.31 -9.27
C THR A 213 7.32 51.55 -8.40
N ASN A 214 7.55 51.47 -7.06
CA ASN A 214 7.47 52.61 -6.16
C ASN A 214 8.76 53.44 -6.02
N ILE A 215 9.82 53.08 -6.79
CA ILE A 215 11.05 53.86 -6.86
C ILE A 215 11.21 54.35 -8.30
N ASN A 216 10.89 55.63 -8.51
CA ASN A 216 11.06 56.47 -9.71
C ASN A 216 10.04 56.32 -10.83
N GLY A 217 9.30 57.42 -11.00
CA GLY A 217 8.45 57.69 -12.14
C GLY A 217 9.25 57.77 -13.42
N ASN A 218 8.57 57.44 -14.54
CA ASN A 218 8.94 57.47 -15.93
C ASN A 218 9.64 56.23 -16.49
N ALA A 219 8.85 55.24 -16.80
CA ALA A 219 9.09 54.34 -17.92
C ALA A 219 7.74 53.85 -18.46
N ASN A 220 7.04 54.70 -19.17
CA ASN A 220 5.94 54.33 -20.04
C ASN A 220 6.51 53.65 -21.28
N GLY A 221 6.09 52.38 -21.55
CA GLY A 221 6.08 51.96 -22.94
C GLY A 221 6.39 50.49 -23.27
N VAL A 222 6.98 49.67 -22.40
CA VAL A 222 7.46 48.34 -22.87
C VAL A 222 6.86 47.13 -22.12
N VAL A 223 6.11 47.33 -21.03
CA VAL A 223 5.60 46.20 -20.23
C VAL A 223 4.15 45.79 -20.55
N LYS A 224 3.45 46.53 -21.43
CA LYS A 224 2.06 46.28 -21.76
C LYS A 224 1.83 45.10 -22.72
N ASP A 225 2.82 44.68 -23.49
CA ASP A 225 2.64 43.65 -24.52
C ASP A 225 2.90 42.18 -24.01
N MET A 226 3.48 42.04 -22.83
CA MET A 226 3.66 40.67 -22.24
C MET A 226 2.49 40.20 -21.35
N ILE A 227 1.52 41.05 -21.04
CA ILE A 227 0.40 40.70 -20.15
C ILE A 227 -0.84 40.20 -20.92
N ASN A 228 -0.87 40.34 -22.26
CA ASN A 228 -2.00 39.96 -23.11
C ASN A 228 -1.89 38.57 -23.77
N GLY A 229 -1.03 37.70 -23.28
CA GLY A 229 -1.07 36.26 -23.61
C GLY A 229 -2.31 35.61 -23.03
N LYS A 230 -3.43 35.67 -23.75
CA LYS A 230 -4.65 34.93 -23.47
C LYS A 230 -4.35 33.42 -23.46
N TYR A 231 -4.06 32.86 -22.29
CA TYR A 231 -4.27 31.44 -22.07
C TYR A 231 -5.71 31.23 -21.64
N ASN A 232 -6.47 30.68 -22.56
CA ASN A 232 -7.87 30.32 -22.41
C ASN A 232 -7.96 29.11 -21.44
N MET A 233 -8.16 29.36 -20.13
CA MET A 233 -8.50 28.37 -19.15
C MET A 233 -10.04 28.17 -19.12
N ASN A 234 -10.58 27.62 -20.16
CA ASN A 234 -11.95 27.08 -20.15
C ASN A 234 -11.85 25.59 -20.45
N ASN A 235 -11.77 24.79 -19.39
CA ASN A 235 -12.35 23.43 -19.26
C ASN A 235 -11.85 22.76 -17.97
N ALA A 236 -12.38 23.25 -16.85
CA ALA A 236 -12.47 22.46 -15.64
C ALA A 236 -13.91 22.54 -15.16
N ASN A 237 -14.75 21.68 -15.71
CA ASN A 237 -16.08 21.44 -15.17
C ASN A 237 -15.94 20.71 -13.84
N PHE A 238 -15.87 21.48 -12.78
CA PHE A 238 -16.19 21.02 -11.42
C PHE A 238 -17.71 20.84 -11.37
N PHE A 239 -18.18 19.61 -11.39
CA PHE A 239 -19.54 19.29 -11.00
C PHE A 239 -19.66 19.40 -9.49
N THR A 240 -20.01 20.59 -9.01
CA THR A 240 -20.69 20.75 -7.73
C THR A 240 -22.18 20.58 -8.00
N ASN A 241 -22.74 19.42 -7.72
CA ASN A 241 -24.17 19.27 -7.49
C ASN A 241 -24.37 19.00 -6.02
N SER A 242 -24.66 20.08 -5.32
CA SER A 242 -25.32 20.11 -4.03
C SER A 242 -26.79 19.76 -4.23
N ASN A 243 -27.24 18.64 -3.72
CA ASN A 243 -28.60 18.52 -3.18
C ASN A 243 -28.58 17.56 -2.01
N GLY A 244 -28.96 18.12 -0.92
CA GLY A 244 -28.93 17.79 0.44
C GLY A 244 -29.76 16.58 0.86
N TYR A 245 -29.46 16.23 2.01
CA TYR A 245 -30.07 15.65 3.20
C TYR A 245 -29.10 14.70 3.84
N GLY A 246 -28.47 15.11 4.90
CA GLY A 246 -27.74 14.26 5.81
C GLY A 246 -27.59 14.98 7.14
N PRO A 247 -27.57 14.30 8.25
CA PRO A 247 -27.39 14.95 9.53
C PRO A 247 -25.90 15.19 9.83
N ASP A 248 -25.67 16.37 10.34
CA ASP A 248 -24.60 16.85 11.19
C ASP A 248 -23.33 16.01 11.37
N ASN A 249 -22.25 16.47 10.74
CA ASN A 249 -20.95 16.45 11.35
C ASN A 249 -20.28 17.80 11.13
N SER A 250 -20.41 18.63 12.16
CA SER A 250 -19.75 19.90 12.35
C SER A 250 -18.24 19.74 12.30
N TYR A 251 -17.63 20.02 11.15
CA TYR A 251 -16.26 20.50 11.14
C TYR A 251 -16.30 22.00 11.33
N ALA A 252 -16.16 22.42 12.58
CA ALA A 252 -15.96 23.79 12.94
C ALA A 252 -14.73 24.33 12.20
N SER A 253 -14.98 25.25 11.29
CA SER A 253 -13.97 26.17 10.78
C SER A 253 -13.54 27.07 11.93
N ILE A 254 -12.48 26.71 12.62
CA ILE A 254 -11.79 27.61 13.55
C ILE A 254 -10.86 28.48 12.71
N SER A 255 -11.34 29.64 12.34
CA SER A 255 -10.50 30.77 12.00
C SER A 255 -9.91 31.32 13.30
N THR A 256 -8.71 30.91 13.65
CA THR A 256 -7.90 31.57 14.65
C THR A 256 -6.55 31.92 14.06
N THR A 257 -6.38 33.21 13.92
CA THR A 257 -5.10 33.93 13.84
C THR A 257 -4.05 33.34 14.78
N THR A 258 -3.00 32.73 14.21
CA THR A 258 -1.69 32.76 14.84
C THR A 258 -0.61 32.48 13.79
N ASN A 259 0.28 33.45 13.61
CA ASN A 259 1.47 33.39 12.78
C ASN A 259 2.55 32.38 13.26
N ALA A 260 2.22 31.51 14.22
CA ALA A 260 3.14 30.53 14.80
C ALA A 260 2.91 29.08 14.29
N ILE A 261 1.86 28.84 13.47
CA ILE A 261 1.51 27.47 13.00
C ILE A 261 2.02 27.21 11.56
N ALA A 262 2.50 28.23 10.86
CA ALA A 262 2.97 28.09 9.49
C ALA A 262 4.29 27.30 9.36
N SER A 263 5.18 27.37 10.38
CA SER A 263 6.46 26.62 10.34
C SER A 263 6.28 25.11 10.58
N ASP A 264 5.31 24.72 11.39
CA ASP A 264 5.04 23.33 11.72
C ASP A 264 4.26 22.57 10.63
N LYS A 265 3.51 23.30 9.78
CA LYS A 265 2.84 22.73 8.61
C LYS A 265 3.79 22.46 7.45
N ASP A 266 4.82 23.27 7.29
CA ASP A 266 5.83 23.09 6.23
C ASP A 266 6.75 21.90 6.50
N GLU A 267 7.04 21.58 7.76
CA GLU A 267 7.80 20.36 8.10
C GLU A 267 7.02 19.06 7.94
N ARG A 268 5.68 19.07 8.03
CA ARG A 268 4.83 17.90 7.78
C ARG A 268 4.58 17.62 6.30
N SER A 269 4.82 18.60 5.45
CA SER A 269 4.65 18.53 4.01
C SER A 269 5.90 17.97 3.34
N TYR A 270 6.29 16.73 3.64
CA TYR A 270 7.44 16.10 3.04
C TYR A 270 7.14 15.54 1.66
N ASN A 271 8.13 15.58 0.77
CA ASN A 271 8.14 14.76 -0.44
C ASN A 271 8.24 13.29 -0.01
N TYR A 272 7.09 12.64 0.24
CA TYR A 272 7.03 11.28 0.76
C TYR A 272 7.70 10.27 -0.17
N LEU A 273 7.64 10.48 -1.49
CA LEU A 273 8.31 9.61 -2.45
C LEU A 273 9.81 9.57 -2.20
N ASP A 274 10.45 10.73 -2.08
CA ASP A 274 11.88 10.83 -1.79
C ASP A 274 12.20 10.36 -0.37
N LYS A 275 11.31 10.65 0.59
CA LYS A 275 11.46 10.24 1.97
C LYS A 275 11.36 8.72 2.15
N LEU A 276 10.48 8.06 1.40
CA LEU A 276 10.29 6.62 1.46
C LEU A 276 11.25 5.84 0.55
N ASN A 277 11.90 6.50 -0.40
CA ASN A 277 12.84 5.89 -1.35
C ASN A 277 12.25 4.65 -2.04
N ILE A 278 11.01 4.77 -2.55
CA ILE A 278 10.31 3.68 -3.23
C ILE A 278 10.95 3.48 -4.61
N LYS A 279 11.38 2.26 -4.90
CA LYS A 279 12.04 1.89 -6.14
C LYS A 279 11.16 1.13 -7.11
N CYS A 280 10.16 0.42 -6.62
CA CYS A 280 9.15 -0.20 -7.48
C CYS A 280 7.91 -0.63 -6.69
N CYS A 281 6.85 -0.98 -7.43
CA CYS A 281 5.65 -1.57 -6.87
C CYS A 281 5.23 -2.80 -7.69
N ILE A 282 4.94 -3.90 -6.99
CA ILE A 282 4.57 -5.18 -7.58
C ILE A 282 3.17 -5.57 -7.09
N SER A 283 2.27 -5.82 -8.02
CA SER A 283 0.89 -6.21 -7.74
C SER A 283 0.65 -7.67 -8.15
N LEU A 284 0.37 -8.52 -7.17
CA LEU A 284 0.13 -9.96 -7.32
C LEU A 284 -1.37 -10.23 -7.23
N SER A 285 -2.01 -10.73 -8.30
CA SER A 285 -3.48 -10.94 -8.36
C SER A 285 -4.26 -9.71 -7.84
N GLY A 286 -3.77 -8.50 -8.16
CA GLY A 286 -4.20 -7.25 -7.55
C GLY A 286 -5.68 -6.94 -7.77
N MET A 287 -6.32 -6.34 -6.76
CA MET A 287 -7.74 -6.00 -6.76
C MET A 287 -7.99 -4.69 -7.54
N MET A 288 -7.76 -4.69 -8.87
CA MET A 288 -8.15 -3.59 -9.76
C MET A 288 -9.62 -3.67 -10.13
N ARG A 289 -10.19 -4.88 -10.17
CA ARG A 289 -11.59 -5.17 -10.39
C ARG A 289 -11.93 -6.52 -9.77
N LEU A 290 -13.03 -6.59 -9.02
CA LEU A 290 -13.55 -7.86 -8.50
C LEU A 290 -14.20 -8.66 -9.64
N LYS A 291 -14.09 -9.99 -9.60
CA LYS A 291 -14.78 -10.86 -10.55
C LYS A 291 -16.24 -10.96 -10.16
N THR A 292 -17.12 -10.81 -11.14
CA THR A 292 -18.56 -10.96 -10.99
C THR A 292 -19.06 -12.04 -11.93
N THR A 293 -20.18 -12.68 -11.59
CA THR A 293 -20.84 -13.68 -12.46
C THR A 293 -21.29 -13.10 -13.80
N TRP A 294 -21.56 -11.80 -13.84
CA TRP A 294 -21.86 -11.08 -15.05
C TRP A 294 -20.61 -10.30 -15.47
N ASN A 295 -20.24 -10.45 -16.72
CA ASN A 295 -19.04 -9.78 -17.29
C ASN A 295 -19.29 -8.28 -17.43
N ALA A 296 -19.56 -7.64 -16.28
CA ALA A 296 -19.83 -6.22 -16.18
C ALA A 296 -18.53 -5.44 -16.41
N GLY A 297 -18.51 -4.57 -17.41
CA GLY A 297 -17.43 -3.61 -17.62
C GLY A 297 -17.24 -2.67 -16.42
N ASN A 298 -16.14 -1.91 -16.38
CA ASN A 298 -15.84 -0.95 -15.30
C ASN A 298 -16.96 0.06 -15.02
N THR A 299 -17.77 0.42 -16.03
CA THR A 299 -18.94 1.29 -15.91
C THR A 299 -20.00 0.72 -14.99
N SER A 300 -20.26 -0.58 -15.05
CA SER A 300 -21.25 -1.24 -14.20
C SER A 300 -20.85 -1.23 -12.73
N PHE A 301 -19.56 -1.32 -12.40
CA PHE A 301 -19.10 -1.17 -11.02
C PHE A 301 -19.38 0.22 -10.47
N LYS A 302 -19.17 1.28 -11.26
CA LYS A 302 -19.40 2.66 -10.85
C LYS A 302 -20.88 3.01 -10.75
N TYR A 303 -21.68 2.63 -11.73
CA TYR A 303 -23.05 3.13 -11.87
C TYR A 303 -24.13 2.16 -11.38
N LEU A 304 -23.82 0.89 -11.16
CA LEU A 304 -24.77 -0.11 -10.68
C LEU A 304 -24.36 -0.70 -9.33
N TYR A 305 -23.19 -1.35 -9.25
CA TYR A 305 -22.80 -2.07 -8.04
C TYR A 305 -22.49 -1.15 -6.86
N LEU A 306 -21.79 -0.04 -7.09
CA LEU A 306 -21.43 0.89 -6.01
C LEU A 306 -22.66 1.54 -5.37
N PRO A 307 -23.65 2.11 -6.12
CA PRO A 307 -24.87 2.64 -5.53
C PRO A 307 -25.68 1.59 -4.76
N ILE A 308 -25.84 0.37 -5.31
CA ILE A 308 -26.55 -0.72 -4.63
C ILE A 308 -25.82 -1.10 -3.33
N MET A 309 -24.50 -1.28 -3.37
CA MET A 309 -23.73 -1.63 -2.19
C MET A 309 -23.71 -0.49 -1.16
N ASN A 310 -23.73 0.77 -1.60
CA ASN A 310 -23.88 1.92 -0.70
C ASN A 310 -25.22 1.85 0.04
N LEU A 311 -26.31 1.65 -0.66
CA LEU A 311 -27.63 1.52 -0.04
C LEU A 311 -27.67 0.36 0.97
N LEU A 312 -27.18 -0.82 0.60
CA LEU A 312 -27.12 -1.99 1.47
C LEU A 312 -26.17 -1.76 2.67
N SER A 313 -25.08 -1.05 2.47
CA SER A 313 -24.14 -0.72 3.56
C SER A 313 -24.73 0.24 4.59
N LEU A 314 -25.69 1.07 4.19
CA LEU A 314 -26.42 1.99 5.09
C LEU A 314 -27.60 1.27 5.77
N ALA A 315 -28.37 0.49 5.00
CA ALA A 315 -29.58 -0.15 5.51
C ALA A 315 -29.29 -1.39 6.37
N ALA A 316 -28.23 -2.15 6.06
CA ALA A 316 -27.89 -3.40 6.72
C ALA A 316 -26.37 -3.63 6.81
N PRO A 317 -25.60 -2.72 7.46
CA PRO A 317 -24.13 -2.71 7.43
C PRO A 317 -23.51 -3.99 7.97
N GLU A 318 -24.13 -4.62 8.96
CA GLU A 318 -23.66 -5.82 9.65
C GLU A 318 -24.05 -7.14 8.93
N THR A 319 -24.97 -7.09 7.96
CA THR A 319 -25.38 -8.27 7.21
C THR A 319 -24.23 -8.81 6.37
N ARG A 320 -24.02 -10.12 6.45
CA ARG A 320 -22.92 -10.82 5.78
C ARG A 320 -23.41 -11.62 4.58
N ILE A 321 -22.65 -11.55 3.50
CA ILE A 321 -22.84 -12.40 2.33
C ILE A 321 -21.81 -13.52 2.39
N SER A 322 -22.26 -14.75 2.23
CA SER A 322 -21.37 -15.91 2.09
C SER A 322 -20.59 -15.79 0.78
N SER A 323 -19.28 -15.97 0.85
CA SER A 323 -18.41 -15.99 -0.33
C SER A 323 -18.21 -17.42 -0.83
N SER A 324 -19.30 -18.13 -1.10
CA SER A 324 -19.26 -19.58 -1.39
C SER A 324 -18.70 -19.95 -2.77
N SER A 325 -18.29 -19.00 -3.60
CA SER A 325 -18.21 -19.29 -5.03
C SER A 325 -16.82 -19.22 -5.64
N TYR A 326 -15.73 -18.97 -4.90
CA TYR A 326 -14.48 -19.02 -5.61
C TYR A 326 -13.81 -20.38 -5.50
N LYS A 327 -13.43 -20.90 -6.68
CA LYS A 327 -12.75 -22.17 -6.81
C LYS A 327 -11.35 -22.07 -6.18
N LYS A 328 -11.00 -23.02 -5.34
CA LYS A 328 -9.68 -23.17 -4.74
C LYS A 328 -9.13 -24.53 -5.15
N SER A 329 -7.82 -24.65 -5.25
CA SER A 329 -7.22 -25.98 -5.25
C SER A 329 -7.47 -26.65 -3.87
N ASP A 330 -7.49 -27.97 -3.84
CA ASP A 330 -7.68 -28.72 -2.58
C ASP A 330 -6.59 -28.38 -1.56
N TYR A 331 -5.38 -28.13 -2.03
CA TYR A 331 -4.27 -27.69 -1.20
C TYR A 331 -4.56 -26.35 -0.52
N VAL A 332 -4.94 -25.33 -1.28
CA VAL A 332 -5.27 -24.01 -0.72
C VAL A 332 -6.52 -24.07 0.18
N ALA A 333 -7.50 -24.90 -0.19
CA ALA A 333 -8.70 -25.10 0.64
C ALA A 333 -8.35 -25.65 2.02
N ASN A 334 -7.45 -26.65 2.09
CA ASN A 334 -6.96 -27.22 3.34
C ASN A 334 -6.10 -26.24 4.14
N ILE A 335 -5.24 -25.45 3.49
CA ILE A 335 -4.51 -24.37 4.15
C ILE A 335 -5.50 -23.42 4.85
N TYR A 336 -6.51 -22.93 4.14
CA TYR A 336 -7.48 -22.00 4.71
C TYR A 336 -8.34 -22.59 5.82
N LYS A 337 -8.67 -23.88 5.73
CA LYS A 337 -9.44 -24.59 6.75
C LYS A 337 -8.71 -24.70 8.08
N HIS A 338 -7.39 -24.89 8.06
CA HIS A 338 -6.59 -25.11 9.24
C HIS A 338 -5.90 -23.86 9.79
N ASP A 339 -5.99 -22.73 9.08
CA ASP A 339 -5.46 -21.46 9.55
C ASP A 339 -6.33 -20.83 10.63
N LYS A 340 -5.78 -20.69 11.83
CA LYS A 340 -6.49 -20.16 13.01
C LYS A 340 -6.65 -18.64 13.02
N LEU A 341 -5.86 -17.93 12.24
CA LEU A 341 -5.84 -16.46 12.21
C LEU A 341 -6.67 -15.88 11.05
N ARG A 342 -6.96 -16.72 10.07
CA ARG A 342 -7.80 -16.36 8.94
C ARG A 342 -9.27 -16.27 9.38
N THR A 343 -9.98 -15.29 8.81
CA THR A 343 -11.41 -15.12 9.07
C THR A 343 -12.23 -15.72 7.94
N ASP A 344 -13.06 -16.71 8.26
CA ASP A 344 -13.95 -17.40 7.28
C ASP A 344 -15.39 -16.86 7.27
N ASN A 345 -15.71 -15.93 8.15
CA ASN A 345 -17.03 -15.29 8.18
C ASN A 345 -17.38 -14.63 6.84
N GLY A 346 -18.67 -14.64 6.47
CA GLY A 346 -19.16 -13.90 5.30
C GLY A 346 -18.69 -12.45 5.30
N THR A 347 -18.70 -11.81 4.15
CA THR A 347 -18.30 -10.40 3.98
C THR A 347 -19.47 -9.48 4.29
N LYS A 348 -19.31 -8.51 5.18
CA LYS A 348 -20.34 -7.50 5.47
C LYS A 348 -20.59 -6.60 4.26
N PHE A 349 -21.83 -6.11 4.09
CA PHE A 349 -22.18 -5.16 3.02
C PHE A 349 -21.30 -3.91 3.08
N LYS A 350 -21.05 -3.37 4.28
CA LYS A 350 -20.16 -2.21 4.46
C LYS A 350 -18.75 -2.51 3.94
N CYS A 351 -18.22 -3.67 4.24
CA CYS A 351 -16.90 -4.08 3.80
C CYS A 351 -16.85 -4.26 2.27
N LEU A 352 -17.87 -4.90 1.67
CA LEU A 352 -17.95 -5.07 0.22
C LEU A 352 -18.07 -3.73 -0.51
N TYR A 353 -18.85 -2.79 0.04
CA TYR A 353 -18.91 -1.41 -0.46
C TYR A 353 -17.53 -0.75 -0.50
N GLU A 354 -16.76 -0.84 0.60
CA GLU A 354 -15.41 -0.25 0.67
C GLU A 354 -14.45 -0.90 -0.33
N LEU A 355 -14.53 -2.23 -0.54
CA LEU A 355 -13.71 -2.94 -1.53
C LEU A 355 -14.06 -2.50 -2.97
N ILE A 356 -15.34 -2.40 -3.31
CA ILE A 356 -15.80 -1.92 -4.63
C ILE A 356 -15.36 -0.47 -4.83
N LYS A 357 -15.59 0.40 -3.84
CA LYS A 357 -15.17 1.80 -3.85
C LYS A 357 -13.66 1.90 -4.10
N ALA A 358 -12.84 1.09 -3.43
CA ALA A 358 -11.38 1.07 -3.60
C ALA A 358 -10.97 0.73 -5.05
N THR A 359 -11.64 -0.22 -5.71
CA THR A 359 -11.34 -0.54 -7.12
C THR A 359 -11.67 0.63 -8.05
N ILE A 360 -12.76 1.33 -7.79
CA ILE A 360 -13.18 2.50 -8.58
C ILE A 360 -12.23 3.67 -8.34
N THR A 361 -11.92 3.97 -7.07
CA THR A 361 -11.00 5.05 -6.69
C THR A 361 -9.63 4.85 -7.34
N LEU A 362 -9.09 3.62 -7.32
CA LEU A 362 -7.82 3.29 -7.95
C LEU A 362 -7.84 3.59 -9.46
N ASN A 363 -8.92 3.23 -10.16
CA ASN A 363 -9.05 3.48 -11.60
C ASN A 363 -9.29 4.96 -11.93
N CYS A 364 -10.01 5.71 -11.08
CA CYS A 364 -10.26 7.13 -11.28
C CYS A 364 -9.01 7.98 -11.09
N ASN A 365 -8.12 7.56 -10.20
CA ASN A 365 -6.91 8.31 -9.84
C ASN A 365 -5.65 7.84 -10.59
N ILE A 366 -5.81 7.11 -11.68
CA ILE A 366 -4.69 6.51 -12.43
C ILE A 366 -3.66 7.54 -12.91
N ASN A 367 -4.09 8.78 -13.17
CA ASN A 367 -3.22 9.86 -13.63
C ASN A 367 -2.24 10.37 -12.56
N TYR A 368 -2.48 10.07 -11.28
CA TYR A 368 -1.57 10.42 -10.19
C TYR A 368 -0.44 9.39 -9.98
N MET A 369 -0.36 8.35 -10.82
CA MET A 369 0.76 7.39 -10.74
C MET A 369 2.09 8.07 -11.05
N PRO A 370 3.11 7.98 -10.16
CA PRO A 370 4.44 8.50 -10.42
C PRO A 370 5.05 7.80 -11.65
N LYS A 371 5.52 8.58 -12.63
CA LYS A 371 6.03 8.05 -13.89
C LYS A 371 7.36 7.30 -13.76
N ASP A 372 8.13 7.68 -12.77
CA ASP A 372 9.49 7.22 -12.48
C ASP A 372 9.55 5.97 -11.59
N ILE A 373 8.42 5.47 -11.08
CA ILE A 373 8.37 4.25 -10.28
C ILE A 373 7.93 3.07 -11.15
N PRO A 374 8.81 2.09 -11.40
CA PRO A 374 8.50 0.88 -12.16
C PRO A 374 7.38 0.04 -11.54
N LEU A 375 6.53 -0.54 -12.41
CA LEU A 375 5.41 -1.38 -12.00
C LEU A 375 5.51 -2.79 -12.61
N LEU A 376 5.34 -3.82 -11.77
CA LEU A 376 5.15 -5.20 -12.21
C LEU A 376 3.77 -5.69 -11.78
N PHE A 377 3.02 -6.21 -12.74
CA PHE A 377 1.75 -6.88 -12.50
C PHE A 377 1.92 -8.37 -12.76
N VAL A 378 1.58 -9.22 -11.78
CA VAL A 378 1.52 -10.66 -11.94
C VAL A 378 0.07 -11.09 -11.69
N HIS A 379 -0.58 -11.70 -12.67
CA HIS A 379 -1.99 -12.07 -12.53
C HIS A 379 -2.28 -13.37 -13.29
N SER A 380 -3.07 -14.23 -12.67
CA SER A 380 -3.54 -15.46 -13.32
C SER A 380 -4.81 -15.23 -14.13
N ILE A 381 -4.87 -15.80 -15.33
CA ILE A 381 -6.09 -15.79 -16.15
C ILE A 381 -7.23 -16.57 -15.50
N ASP A 382 -6.88 -17.55 -14.64
CA ASP A 382 -7.81 -18.43 -13.94
C ASP A 382 -8.27 -17.87 -12.58
N ASP A 383 -7.85 -16.64 -12.22
CA ASP A 383 -8.26 -15.98 -10.99
C ASP A 383 -9.79 -15.84 -10.94
N THR A 384 -10.39 -16.45 -9.90
CA THR A 384 -11.86 -16.45 -9.69
C THR A 384 -12.34 -15.38 -8.71
N VAL A 385 -11.44 -14.59 -8.11
CA VAL A 385 -11.73 -13.53 -7.13
C VAL A 385 -11.54 -12.15 -7.72
N CYS A 386 -10.33 -11.88 -8.23
CA CYS A 386 -9.99 -10.63 -8.92
C CYS A 386 -10.00 -10.84 -10.43
N CYS A 387 -10.63 -9.93 -11.14
CA CYS A 387 -10.74 -10.05 -12.58
C CYS A 387 -9.40 -9.73 -13.25
N TYR A 388 -8.79 -10.71 -13.91
CA TYR A 388 -7.57 -10.56 -14.70
C TYR A 388 -7.62 -9.36 -15.66
N ASN A 389 -8.74 -9.20 -16.39
CA ASN A 389 -8.94 -8.07 -17.28
C ASN A 389 -8.88 -6.70 -16.55
N GLY A 390 -9.10 -6.67 -15.23
CA GLY A 390 -8.89 -5.46 -14.44
C GLY A 390 -7.43 -5.03 -14.40
N SER A 391 -6.51 -5.98 -14.24
CA SER A 391 -5.07 -5.72 -14.28
C SER A 391 -4.59 -5.35 -15.68
N VAL A 392 -5.08 -6.02 -16.73
CA VAL A 392 -4.77 -5.67 -18.13
C VAL A 392 -5.18 -4.24 -18.43
N LEU A 393 -6.44 -3.87 -18.16
CA LEU A 393 -6.94 -2.52 -18.41
C LEU A 393 -6.21 -1.44 -17.62
N PHE A 394 -5.81 -1.75 -16.38
CA PHE A 394 -5.01 -0.83 -15.58
C PHE A 394 -3.61 -0.68 -16.15
N TYR A 395 -2.95 -1.80 -16.51
CA TYR A 395 -1.65 -1.82 -17.16
C TYR A 395 -1.66 -0.99 -18.46
N ASP A 396 -2.66 -1.15 -19.33
CA ASP A 396 -2.75 -0.42 -20.58
C ASP A 396 -2.86 1.09 -20.37
N LYS A 397 -3.65 1.50 -19.38
CA LYS A 397 -3.96 2.92 -19.12
C LYS A 397 -2.90 3.65 -18.30
N VAL A 398 -2.18 2.96 -17.41
CA VAL A 398 -1.22 3.62 -16.53
C VAL A 398 -0.04 4.16 -17.33
N ASN A 399 0.28 5.45 -17.14
CA ASN A 399 1.37 6.13 -17.83
C ASN A 399 2.60 6.21 -16.92
N VAL A 400 3.42 5.15 -16.93
CA VAL A 400 4.71 5.06 -16.23
C VAL A 400 5.80 4.64 -17.18
N ASN A 401 7.05 5.06 -16.92
CA ASN A 401 8.18 4.83 -17.81
C ASN A 401 8.53 3.35 -17.99
N LYS A 402 8.41 2.55 -16.93
CA LYS A 402 8.70 1.12 -16.93
C LYS A 402 7.56 0.34 -16.30
N LYS A 403 6.95 -0.54 -17.07
CA LYS A 403 5.89 -1.44 -16.59
C LYS A 403 5.98 -2.79 -17.29
N GLU A 404 5.63 -3.84 -16.56
CA GLU A 404 5.57 -5.20 -17.08
C GLU A 404 4.31 -5.89 -16.59
N LEU A 405 3.69 -6.72 -17.43
CA LEU A 405 2.58 -7.59 -17.09
C LEU A 405 3.01 -9.04 -17.33
N HIS A 406 3.15 -9.79 -16.24
CA HIS A 406 3.44 -11.22 -16.27
C HIS A 406 2.16 -12.00 -16.03
N ILE A 407 1.75 -12.72 -17.06
CA ILE A 407 0.52 -13.53 -17.06
C ILE A 407 0.90 -14.95 -16.65
N VAL A 408 0.12 -15.54 -15.74
CA VAL A 408 0.23 -16.94 -15.35
C VAL A 408 -1.08 -17.66 -15.65
N ASP A 409 -1.01 -18.96 -15.88
CA ASP A 409 -2.16 -19.86 -16.08
C ASP A 409 -2.10 -21.02 -15.07
N GLY A 410 -3.17 -21.76 -14.95
CA GLY A 410 -3.24 -22.93 -14.07
C GLY A 410 -3.23 -22.64 -12.58
N MET A 411 -3.13 -21.37 -12.17
CA MET A 411 -3.22 -20.93 -10.78
C MET A 411 -4.51 -20.18 -10.52
N ASN A 412 -5.04 -20.27 -9.31
CA ASN A 412 -6.17 -19.47 -8.89
C ASN A 412 -5.70 -18.16 -8.20
N HIS A 413 -6.57 -17.52 -7.43
CA HIS A 413 -6.31 -16.24 -6.79
C HIS A 413 -5.11 -16.24 -5.82
N ALA A 414 -4.88 -17.35 -5.12
CA ALA A 414 -3.84 -17.46 -4.09
C ALA A 414 -2.47 -17.80 -4.69
N ILE A 415 -2.02 -17.04 -5.71
CA ILE A 415 -0.82 -17.33 -6.49
C ILE A 415 0.48 -17.44 -5.67
N THR A 416 0.50 -16.93 -4.45
CA THR A 416 1.64 -17.06 -3.51
C THR A 416 1.65 -18.39 -2.75
N LEU A 417 0.55 -19.13 -2.77
CA LEU A 417 0.36 -20.40 -2.06
C LEU A 417 0.23 -21.60 -3.01
N GLU A 418 -0.22 -21.35 -4.24
CA GLU A 418 -0.41 -22.41 -5.25
C GLU A 418 0.93 -23.09 -5.60
N PRO A 419 0.93 -24.37 -5.93
CA PRO A 419 2.12 -25.04 -6.47
C PRO A 419 2.66 -24.30 -7.69
N GLY A 420 3.98 -24.13 -7.77
CA GLY A 420 4.63 -23.35 -8.84
C GLY A 420 4.82 -21.85 -8.49
N ASN A 421 4.39 -21.40 -7.31
CA ASN A 421 4.57 -20.02 -6.86
C ASN A 421 6.05 -19.60 -6.76
N GLU A 422 6.97 -20.55 -6.62
CA GLU A 422 8.41 -20.33 -6.64
C GLU A 422 8.92 -19.76 -7.96
N ASN A 423 8.27 -20.06 -9.08
CA ASN A 423 8.60 -19.47 -10.39
C ASN A 423 8.20 -17.99 -10.43
N ILE A 424 7.05 -17.65 -9.84
CA ILE A 424 6.60 -16.26 -9.70
C ILE A 424 7.59 -15.50 -8.82
N LEU A 425 7.97 -16.07 -7.67
CA LEU A 425 8.92 -15.45 -6.76
C LEU A 425 10.27 -15.22 -7.43
N LYS A 426 10.79 -16.21 -8.19
CA LYS A 426 12.02 -16.07 -8.96
C LYS A 426 11.91 -14.92 -9.97
N LYS A 427 10.82 -14.86 -10.74
CA LYS A 427 10.56 -13.75 -11.68
C LYS A 427 10.61 -12.39 -11.00
N ILE A 428 10.03 -12.26 -9.80
CA ILE A 428 10.02 -11.03 -9.04
C ILE A 428 11.43 -10.64 -8.58
N ILE A 429 12.19 -11.59 -8.04
CA ILE A 429 13.57 -11.36 -7.59
C ILE A 429 14.44 -10.93 -8.76
N ASP A 430 14.38 -11.64 -9.88
CA ASP A 430 15.12 -11.32 -11.09
C ASP A 430 14.77 -9.91 -11.60
N TRP A 431 13.47 -9.55 -11.56
CA TRP A 431 13.00 -8.24 -11.99
C TRP A 431 13.51 -7.11 -11.08
N ILE A 432 13.49 -7.29 -9.77
CA ILE A 432 14.04 -6.33 -8.79
C ILE A 432 15.55 -6.18 -8.97
N CYS A 433 16.28 -7.29 -9.17
CA CYS A 433 17.73 -7.26 -9.39
C CYS A 433 18.07 -6.48 -10.66
N ASN A 434 17.35 -6.69 -11.77
CA ASN A 434 17.52 -5.96 -13.01
C ASN A 434 17.21 -4.46 -12.92
N LEU A 435 16.32 -4.05 -12.02
CA LEU A 435 16.09 -2.64 -11.76
C LEU A 435 17.28 -1.99 -11.08
N ARG A 436 17.90 -2.71 -10.15
CA ARG A 436 19.02 -2.18 -9.36
C ARG A 436 20.30 -2.03 -10.17
N THR A 437 20.61 -3.01 -11.04
CA THR A 437 21.83 -2.94 -11.90
C THR A 437 21.75 -1.76 -12.86
N ASN A 438 20.56 -1.45 -13.39
CA ASN A 438 20.39 -0.28 -14.28
C ASN A 438 20.52 1.06 -13.53
N ASP A 439 20.17 1.12 -12.24
CA ASP A 439 20.32 2.34 -11.39
C ASP A 439 21.80 2.56 -10.98
N GLU A 440 22.66 1.53 -11.03
CA GLU A 440 24.09 1.62 -10.68
C GLU A 440 24.96 2.00 -11.91
N ASP A 441 24.44 1.81 -13.12
CA ASP A 441 25.12 2.13 -14.39
C ASP A 441 24.79 3.55 -14.93
N GLU A 442 23.79 4.27 -14.35
CA GLU A 442 23.46 5.66 -14.62
C GLU A 442 24.09 6.62 -13.59
#